data_8e245d722b1ff6c2a1a2e7814e6949c7
#
_entry.id   8e245d722b1ff6c2a1a2e7814e6949c7
#
_cell.length_a   1.000
_cell.length_b   1.000
_cell.length_c   1.000
_cell.angle_alpha   90.00
_cell.angle_beta   90.00
_cell.angle_gamma   90.00
#
_symmetry.space_group_name_H-M   'P 1'
#
loop_
_entity.id
_entity.type
_entity.pdbx_description
1 polymer ?
#
loop_
_entity_poly.entity_id
_entity_poly.type
_entity_poly.pdbx_seq_one_letter_code
_entity_poly.pdbx_strand_id
1 'polypeptide(L)'
;MNVLDIIRETSARETTRFSFELLPPLKGDGTRSVFTTIEALREFDPAFINVTFHRESIKETLTPDGHIEWHRMRRRPGTVGISAAIRDRFGIEVVPHLICGGLSRYDIEDALIEIGRAHV
;
A
#
# COMPACT_ATOMS: atom_id res chain seq x y z
N MET A 1 2.16 -3.43 18.88
CA MET A 1 2.83 -2.12 18.96
C MET A 1 2.51 -1.37 17.69
N ASN A 2 2.02 -0.16 17.77
CA ASN A 2 1.72 0.65 16.60
C ASN A 2 2.92 1.54 16.19
N VAL A 3 2.85 2.16 15.02
CA VAL A 3 3.95 3.00 14.49
C VAL A 3 4.36 4.10 15.44
N LEU A 4 3.41 4.74 16.14
CA LEU A 4 3.71 5.80 17.08
C LEU A 4 4.53 5.31 18.29
N ASP A 5 4.19 4.11 18.80
CA ASP A 5 4.95 3.49 19.88
C ASP A 5 6.37 3.13 19.43
N ILE A 6 6.53 2.62 18.21
CA ILE A 6 7.84 2.33 17.62
C ILE A 6 8.70 3.59 17.53
N ILE A 7 8.12 4.70 17.05
CA ILE A 7 8.83 5.98 16.93
C ILE A 7 9.26 6.50 18.32
N ARG A 8 8.36 6.44 19.30
CA ARG A 8 8.65 6.88 20.69
C ARG A 8 9.76 6.06 21.33
N GLU A 9 9.71 4.74 21.20
CA GLU A 9 10.76 3.86 21.74
C GLU A 9 12.11 4.09 21.07
N THR A 10 12.11 4.23 19.73
CA THR A 10 13.34 4.51 18.96
C THR A 10 13.97 5.82 19.38
N SER A 11 13.16 6.87 19.54
CA SER A 11 13.61 8.17 20.01
C SER A 11 14.15 8.12 21.44
N ALA A 12 13.48 7.41 22.35
CA ALA A 12 13.91 7.28 23.74
C ALA A 12 15.24 6.51 23.90
N ARG A 13 15.53 5.60 22.97
CA ARG A 13 16.78 4.80 22.99
C ARG A 13 17.92 5.45 22.20
N GLU A 14 17.68 6.59 21.56
CA GLU A 14 18.65 7.28 20.69
C GLU A 14 19.24 6.36 19.60
N THR A 15 18.40 5.44 19.09
CA THR A 15 18.79 4.48 18.04
C THR A 15 18.23 4.89 16.69
N THR A 16 18.88 4.45 15.62
CA THR A 16 18.38 4.61 14.26
C THR A 16 17.68 3.33 13.80
N ARG A 17 16.45 3.47 13.31
CA ARG A 17 15.72 2.38 12.67
C ARG A 17 15.29 2.81 11.27
N PHE A 18 15.18 1.85 10.37
CA PHE A 18 14.79 2.07 8.99
C PHE A 18 13.33 1.72 8.78
N SER A 19 12.68 2.46 7.92
CA SER A 19 11.40 2.09 7.31
C SER A 19 11.58 2.03 5.80
N PHE A 20 10.79 1.20 5.16
CA PHE A 20 10.84 1.03 3.71
C PHE A 20 9.49 1.34 3.10
N GLU A 21 9.51 1.73 1.84
CA GLU A 21 8.33 1.99 1.05
C GLU A 21 8.25 1.00 -0.09
N LEU A 22 7.09 0.37 -0.26
CA LEU A 22 6.83 -0.64 -1.26
C LEU A 22 5.72 -0.21 -2.20
N LEU A 23 5.89 -0.56 -3.47
CA LEU A 23 4.81 -0.50 -4.44
C LEU A 23 4.00 -1.79 -4.41
N PRO A 24 2.65 -1.72 -4.40
CA PRO A 24 1.83 -2.90 -4.66
C PRO A 24 2.17 -3.50 -6.02
N PRO A 25 2.02 -4.81 -6.22
CA PRO A 25 2.28 -5.45 -7.50
C PRO A 25 1.31 -4.95 -8.57
N LEU A 26 1.65 -5.09 -9.83
CA LEU A 26 0.69 -4.93 -10.91
C LEU A 26 -0.38 -6.02 -10.81
N LYS A 27 -1.60 -5.70 -11.16
CA LYS A 27 -2.67 -6.70 -11.27
C LYS A 27 -2.29 -7.74 -12.32
N GLY A 28 -2.41 -9.00 -11.96
CA GLY A 28 -1.96 -10.13 -12.76
C GLY A 28 -0.62 -10.74 -12.34
N ASP A 29 0.25 -9.98 -11.67
CA ASP A 29 1.58 -10.47 -11.25
C ASP A 29 1.55 -11.23 -9.90
N GLY A 30 0.46 -11.12 -9.16
CA GLY A 30 0.32 -11.72 -7.83
C GLY A 30 1.16 -11.03 -6.76
N THR A 31 1.15 -11.56 -5.56
CA THR A 31 1.81 -10.95 -4.37
C THR A 31 3.21 -11.49 -4.10
N ARG A 32 3.66 -12.48 -4.85
CA ARG A 32 4.92 -13.19 -4.59
C ARG A 32 6.14 -12.27 -4.57
N SER A 33 6.22 -11.33 -5.52
CA SER A 33 7.34 -10.39 -5.61
C SER A 33 7.43 -9.48 -4.37
N VAL A 34 6.28 -9.02 -3.86
CA VAL A 34 6.20 -8.20 -2.66
C VAL A 34 6.72 -8.99 -1.45
N PHE A 35 6.27 -10.22 -1.26
CA PHE A 35 6.69 -11.05 -0.14
C PHE A 35 8.16 -11.43 -0.22
N THR A 36 8.69 -11.71 -1.40
CA THR A 36 10.13 -11.95 -1.61
C THR A 36 10.96 -10.73 -1.25
N THR A 37 10.51 -9.54 -1.63
CA THR A 37 11.18 -8.28 -1.28
C THR A 37 11.19 -8.07 0.23
N ILE A 38 10.07 -8.29 0.92
CA ILE A 38 9.99 -8.14 2.38
C ILE A 38 10.88 -9.15 3.09
N GLU A 39 10.93 -10.39 2.62
CA GLU A 39 11.81 -11.41 3.18
C GLU A 39 13.27 -10.97 3.14
N ALA A 40 13.73 -10.36 2.04
CA ALA A 40 15.07 -9.81 1.94
C ALA A 40 15.29 -8.59 2.85
N LEU A 41 14.26 -7.77 3.07
CA LEU A 41 14.35 -6.59 3.92
C LEU A 41 14.34 -6.91 5.42
N ARG A 42 13.93 -8.11 5.83
CA ARG A 42 13.85 -8.50 7.24
C ARG A 42 15.20 -8.44 7.95
N GLU A 43 16.30 -8.69 7.25
CA GLU A 43 17.65 -8.60 7.83
C GLU A 43 17.99 -7.21 8.38
N PHE A 44 17.35 -6.16 7.89
CA PHE A 44 17.52 -4.77 8.33
C PHE A 44 16.59 -4.38 9.49
N ASP A 45 15.83 -5.32 10.04
CA ASP A 45 14.86 -5.09 11.12
C ASP A 45 14.00 -3.83 10.89
N PRO A 46 13.19 -3.78 9.83
CA PRO A 46 12.43 -2.59 9.50
C PRO A 46 11.46 -2.21 10.64
N ALA A 47 11.43 -0.93 10.97
CA ALA A 47 10.51 -0.39 11.99
C ALA A 47 9.05 -0.54 11.55
N PHE A 48 8.79 -0.23 10.29
CA PHE A 48 7.51 -0.41 9.62
C PHE A 48 7.72 -0.35 8.10
N ILE A 49 6.69 -0.75 7.37
CA ILE A 49 6.67 -0.71 5.90
C ILE A 49 5.51 0.15 5.45
N ASN A 50 5.77 1.07 4.53
CA ASN A 50 4.75 1.85 3.84
C ASN A 50 4.35 1.15 2.54
N VAL A 51 3.06 1.07 2.26
CA VAL A 51 2.54 0.57 0.99
C VAL A 51 1.91 1.73 0.24
N THR A 52 2.48 2.08 -0.91
CA THR A 52 2.09 3.26 -1.66
C THR A 52 0.79 3.04 -2.44
N PHE A 53 -0.03 4.08 -2.49
CA PHE A 53 -1.28 4.09 -3.25
C PHE A 53 -1.06 4.66 -4.65
N HIS A 54 -1.61 3.99 -5.67
CA HIS A 54 -1.53 4.43 -7.05
C HIS A 54 -2.91 4.70 -7.62
N ARG A 55 -3.06 5.90 -8.17
CA ARG A 55 -4.30 6.33 -8.82
C ARG A 55 -4.59 5.52 -10.08
N GLU A 56 -5.85 5.55 -10.48
CA GLU A 56 -6.23 5.14 -11.81
C GLU A 56 -5.55 6.03 -12.86
N SER A 57 -5.13 5.41 -13.96
CA SER A 57 -4.68 6.11 -15.16
C SER A 57 -5.79 6.14 -16.20
N ILE A 58 -5.80 7.17 -17.02
CA ILE A 58 -6.71 7.27 -18.15
C ILE A 58 -5.93 6.89 -19.40
N LYS A 59 -6.47 5.95 -20.17
CA LYS A 59 -5.97 5.60 -21.49
C LYS A 59 -6.93 6.13 -22.54
N GLU A 60 -6.40 6.91 -23.47
CA GLU A 60 -7.14 7.34 -24.65
C GLU A 60 -6.96 6.33 -25.77
N THR A 61 -8.04 5.97 -26.41
CA THR A 61 -8.03 5.08 -27.58
C THR A 61 -8.81 5.73 -28.71
N LEU A 62 -8.21 5.83 -29.89
CA LEU A 62 -8.89 6.30 -31.08
C LEU A 62 -9.73 5.16 -31.66
N THR A 63 -11.02 5.40 -31.82
CA THR A 63 -11.94 4.44 -32.47
C THR A 63 -11.83 4.50 -33.97
N PRO A 64 -12.24 3.42 -34.72
CA PRO A 64 -12.21 3.43 -36.17
C PRO A 64 -13.05 4.51 -36.83
N ASP A 65 -14.10 5.02 -36.16
CA ASP A 65 -14.98 6.10 -36.62
C ASP A 65 -14.46 7.51 -36.25
N GLY A 66 -13.23 7.60 -35.69
CA GLY A 66 -12.57 8.87 -35.40
C GLY A 66 -12.90 9.50 -34.04
N HIS A 67 -13.61 8.80 -33.15
CA HIS A 67 -13.87 9.25 -31.78
C HIS A 67 -12.73 8.88 -30.85
N ILE A 68 -12.58 9.62 -29.75
CA ILE A 68 -11.67 9.30 -28.65
C ILE A 68 -12.49 8.67 -27.52
N GLU A 69 -12.10 7.46 -27.14
CA GLU A 69 -12.63 6.78 -25.97
C GLU A 69 -11.65 6.89 -24.81
N TRP A 70 -12.13 7.18 -23.63
CA TRP A 70 -11.36 7.24 -22.41
C TRP A 70 -11.67 6.05 -21.54
N HIS A 71 -10.61 5.29 -21.21
CA HIS A 71 -10.71 4.12 -20.35
C HIS A 71 -9.97 4.39 -19.05
N ARG A 72 -10.65 4.22 -17.92
CA ARG A 72 -10.00 4.23 -16.60
C ARG A 72 -9.35 2.89 -16.35
N MET A 73 -8.08 2.92 -15.99
CA MET A 73 -7.28 1.72 -15.73
C MET A 73 -6.67 1.80 -14.34
N ARG A 74 -7.08 0.89 -13.47
CA ARG A 74 -6.43 0.68 -12.18
C ARG A 74 -5.46 -0.50 -12.32
N ARG A 75 -4.19 -0.21 -12.54
CA ARG A 75 -3.16 -1.24 -12.76
C ARG A 75 -2.66 -1.87 -11.46
N ARG A 76 -2.75 -1.15 -10.35
CA ARG A 76 -2.33 -1.64 -9.03
C ARG A 76 -3.53 -1.79 -8.11
N PRO A 77 -3.51 -2.78 -7.20
CA PRO A 77 -4.57 -2.95 -6.20
C PRO A 77 -4.52 -1.82 -5.17
N GLY A 78 -5.54 -1.77 -4.33
CA GLY A 78 -5.55 -0.95 -3.13
C GLY A 78 -4.49 -1.42 -2.12
N THR A 79 -4.21 -0.59 -1.13
CA THR A 79 -3.10 -0.81 -0.19
C THR A 79 -3.50 -1.61 1.05
N VAL A 80 -4.78 -1.63 1.42
CA VAL A 80 -5.25 -2.20 2.69
C VAL A 80 -5.09 -3.70 2.74
N GLY A 81 -5.53 -4.42 1.72
CA GLY A 81 -5.45 -5.88 1.66
C GLY A 81 -4.00 -6.39 1.68
N ILE A 82 -3.11 -5.75 0.92
CA ILE A 82 -1.68 -6.09 0.91
C ILE A 82 -1.04 -5.79 2.26
N SER A 83 -1.36 -4.66 2.87
CA SER A 83 -0.87 -4.30 4.21
C SER A 83 -1.28 -5.32 5.25
N ALA A 84 -2.53 -5.77 5.23
CA ALA A 84 -3.02 -6.82 6.11
C ALA A 84 -2.27 -8.14 5.91
N ALA A 85 -2.02 -8.54 4.66
CA ALA A 85 -1.29 -9.76 4.34
C ALA A 85 0.19 -9.70 4.79
N ILE A 86 0.84 -8.56 4.63
CA ILE A 86 2.21 -8.35 5.11
C ILE A 86 2.27 -8.46 6.64
N ARG A 87 1.38 -7.79 7.33
CA ARG A 87 1.32 -7.81 8.80
C ARG A 87 1.06 -9.21 9.34
N ASP A 88 0.11 -9.92 8.76
CA ASP A 88 -0.21 -11.29 9.17
C ASP A 88 0.96 -12.25 8.95
N ARG A 89 1.59 -12.17 7.78
CA ARG A 89 2.66 -13.10 7.42
C ARG A 89 3.99 -12.82 8.09
N PHE A 90 4.37 -11.57 8.25
CA PHE A 90 5.72 -11.17 8.70
C PHE A 90 5.75 -10.57 10.11
N GLY A 91 4.61 -10.21 10.68
CA GLY A 91 4.53 -9.54 11.98
C GLY A 91 5.15 -8.14 11.98
N ILE A 92 5.33 -7.52 10.82
CA ILE A 92 5.88 -6.17 10.66
C ILE A 92 4.72 -5.18 10.63
N GLU A 93 4.88 -4.05 11.30
CA GLU A 93 3.89 -2.97 11.25
C GLU A 93 3.84 -2.35 9.85
N VAL A 94 2.66 -2.04 9.35
CA VAL A 94 2.46 -1.54 7.98
C VAL A 94 1.61 -0.29 7.99
N VAL A 95 1.98 0.66 7.14
CA VAL A 95 1.25 1.92 6.92
C VAL A 95 0.67 1.90 5.50
N PRO A 96 -0.62 1.62 5.33
CA PRO A 96 -1.25 1.72 4.03
C PRO A 96 -1.46 3.19 3.65
N HIS A 97 -0.96 3.61 2.51
CA HIS A 97 -1.24 4.94 1.97
C HIS A 97 -2.64 5.00 1.36
N LEU A 98 -3.29 6.13 1.50
CA LEU A 98 -4.57 6.42 0.88
C LEU A 98 -4.49 7.80 0.20
N ILE A 99 -4.80 7.85 -1.08
CA ILE A 99 -4.88 9.10 -1.85
C ILE A 99 -6.35 9.38 -2.14
N CYS A 100 -6.88 10.47 -1.61
CA CYS A 100 -8.28 10.83 -1.77
C CYS A 100 -8.63 11.36 -3.17
N GLY A 101 -7.65 11.83 -3.93
CA GLY A 101 -7.85 12.29 -5.29
C GLY A 101 -8.25 11.15 -6.23
N GLY A 102 -9.37 11.30 -6.93
CA GLY A 102 -9.91 10.29 -7.84
C GLY A 102 -10.73 9.19 -7.17
N LEU A 103 -10.94 9.26 -5.85
CA LEU A 103 -11.85 8.40 -5.11
C LEU A 103 -13.16 9.12 -4.82
N SER A 104 -14.26 8.38 -4.82
CA SER A 104 -15.53 8.87 -4.32
C SER A 104 -15.53 8.91 -2.78
N ARG A 105 -16.49 9.62 -2.21
CA ARG A 105 -16.71 9.61 -0.76
C ARG A 105 -16.89 8.19 -0.22
N TYR A 106 -17.63 7.36 -0.95
CA TYR A 106 -17.89 5.97 -0.55
C TYR A 106 -16.64 5.11 -0.58
N ASP A 107 -15.77 5.28 -1.59
CA ASP A 107 -14.48 4.57 -1.66
C ASP A 107 -13.59 4.92 -0.47
N ILE A 108 -13.60 6.17 -0.04
CA ILE A 108 -12.82 6.63 1.12
C ILE A 108 -13.40 6.05 2.41
N GLU A 109 -14.72 6.05 2.58
CA GLU A 109 -15.38 5.44 3.74
C GLU A 109 -15.09 3.94 3.82
N ASP A 110 -15.15 3.22 2.71
CA ASP A 110 -14.82 1.80 2.65
C ASP A 110 -13.37 1.54 3.08
N ALA A 111 -12.43 2.31 2.53
CA ALA A 111 -11.02 2.18 2.88
C ALA A 111 -10.77 2.45 4.38
N LEU A 112 -11.41 3.46 4.96
CA LEU A 112 -11.28 3.77 6.39
C LEU A 112 -11.86 2.67 7.28
N ILE A 113 -12.98 2.07 6.89
CA ILE A 113 -13.59 0.94 7.60
C ILE A 113 -12.67 -0.28 7.53
N GLU A 114 -12.12 -0.58 6.37
CA GLU A 114 -11.19 -1.70 6.18
C GLU A 114 -9.90 -1.51 6.96
N ILE A 115 -9.31 -0.32 6.96
CA ILE A 115 -8.13 0.03 7.76
C ILE A 115 -8.43 -0.15 9.26
N GLY A 116 -9.56 0.34 9.74
CA GLY A 116 -9.97 0.18 11.12
C GLY A 116 -10.14 -1.29 11.53
N ARG A 117 -10.60 -2.15 10.63
CA ARG A 117 -10.70 -3.60 10.85
C ARG A 117 -9.35 -4.32 10.80
N ALA A 118 -8.44 -3.85 9.97
CA ALA A 118 -7.11 -4.45 9.83
C ALA A 118 -6.20 -4.18 11.04
N HIS A 119 -6.53 -3.21 11.86
CA HIS A 119 -5.75 -2.80 13.03
C HIS A 119 -6.39 -3.21 14.38
N VAL A 120 -7.45 -3.94 14.33
CA VAL A 120 -8.13 -4.41 15.55
C VAL A 120 -7.55 -5.73 16.07
#